data_679ef54d581f9b1f617f03424c17af24
#
_entry.id   679ef54d581f9b1f617f03424c17af24
#
_cell.length_a   1.000
_cell.length_b   1.000
_cell.length_c   1.000
_cell.angle_alpha   90.00
_cell.angle_beta   90.00
_cell.angle_gamma   90.00
#
_symmetry.space_group_name_H-M   'P 1'
#
loop_
_entity.id
_entity.type
_entity.pdbx_description
1 polymer ?
#
loop_
_entity_poly.entity_id
_entity_poly.type
_entity_poly.pdbx_seq_one_letter_code
_entity_poly.pdbx_strand_id
1 'polypeptide(L)'
;MESKLPPSVKKQLKSMVFRAHETALRSPLSELARQFERWQRGEINSFDLVDRIHEFHNGPSQAIYKRFTYTRNDDLPMLAASAIATGLIDEKDVPAEVLPYLERWLAFYRSAS
;
A
#
# COMPACT_ATOMS: atom_id res chain seq x y z
N MET A 1 -1.37 18.70 -18.71
CA MET A 1 -2.15 17.74 -19.51
C MET A 1 -3.27 17.16 -18.67
N GLU A 2 -4.45 17.12 -19.21
CA GLU A 2 -5.59 16.63 -18.48
C GLU A 2 -5.53 15.11 -18.31
N SER A 3 -6.04 14.63 -17.16
CA SER A 3 -6.20 13.22 -16.92
C SER A 3 -7.26 12.68 -17.89
N LYS A 4 -6.95 11.56 -18.54
CA LYS A 4 -7.87 10.92 -19.48
C LYS A 4 -8.78 9.90 -18.81
N LEU A 5 -8.71 9.81 -17.47
CA LEU A 5 -9.51 8.86 -16.72
C LEU A 5 -10.95 9.37 -16.59
N PRO A 6 -11.95 8.54 -16.95
CA PRO A 6 -13.34 8.91 -16.66
C PRO A 6 -13.54 9.08 -15.15
N PRO A 7 -14.46 9.97 -14.73
CA PRO A 7 -14.69 10.20 -13.30
C PRO A 7 -15.00 8.94 -12.50
N SER A 8 -15.78 8.03 -13.07
CA SER A 8 -16.12 6.76 -12.43
C SER A 8 -14.87 5.89 -12.20
N VAL A 9 -14.04 5.77 -13.23
CA VAL A 9 -12.79 5.00 -13.15
C VAL A 9 -11.84 5.61 -12.14
N LYS A 10 -11.71 6.94 -12.17
CA LYS A 10 -10.85 7.67 -11.23
C LYS A 10 -11.26 7.41 -9.78
N LYS A 11 -12.55 7.46 -9.50
CA LYS A 11 -13.09 7.21 -8.16
C LYS A 11 -12.77 5.78 -7.70
N GLN A 12 -12.94 4.82 -8.58
CA GLN A 12 -12.65 3.42 -8.26
C GLN A 12 -11.16 3.19 -8.03
N LEU A 13 -10.31 3.81 -8.84
CA LEU A 13 -8.86 3.71 -8.66
C LEU A 13 -8.42 4.32 -7.34
N LYS A 14 -8.99 5.46 -6.94
CA LYS A 14 -8.69 6.07 -5.64
C LYS A 14 -9.06 5.14 -4.49
N SER A 15 -10.22 4.49 -4.60
CA SER A 15 -10.66 3.52 -3.59
C SER A 15 -9.70 2.32 -3.51
N MET A 16 -9.25 1.83 -4.65
CA MET A 16 -8.29 0.73 -4.71
C MET A 16 -6.97 1.10 -4.07
N VAL A 17 -6.44 2.28 -4.39
CA VAL A 17 -5.17 2.77 -3.84
C VAL A 17 -5.29 2.96 -2.33
N PHE A 18 -6.42 3.50 -1.86
CA PHE A 18 -6.67 3.64 -0.43
C PHE A 18 -6.65 2.29 0.29
N ARG A 19 -7.32 1.29 -0.28
CA ARG A 19 -7.33 -0.05 0.30
C ARG A 19 -5.95 -0.70 0.29
N ALA A 20 -5.19 -0.46 -0.77
CA ALA A 20 -3.81 -0.96 -0.86
C ALA A 20 -2.93 -0.33 0.22
N HIS A 21 -3.10 0.96 0.47
CA HIS A 21 -2.38 1.67 1.52
C HIS A 21 -2.71 1.07 2.90
N GLU A 22 -3.98 0.86 3.18
CA GLU A 22 -4.42 0.27 4.44
C GLU A 22 -3.85 -1.15 4.61
N THR A 23 -3.92 -1.96 3.55
CA THR A 23 -3.38 -3.32 3.57
C THR A 23 -1.88 -3.34 3.77
N ALA A 24 -1.17 -2.41 3.11
CA ALA A 24 0.29 -2.33 3.24
C ALA A 24 0.74 -2.03 4.67
N LEU A 25 -0.05 -1.26 5.42
CA LEU A 25 0.27 -0.94 6.81
C LEU A 25 -0.04 -2.09 7.78
N ARG A 26 -0.89 -3.03 7.40
CA ARG A 26 -1.32 -4.10 8.30
C ARG A 26 -0.18 -4.96 8.81
N SER A 27 0.70 -5.40 7.94
CA SER A 27 1.79 -6.29 8.32
C SER A 27 2.78 -5.62 9.29
N PRO A 28 3.32 -4.43 8.99
CA PRO A 28 4.23 -3.77 9.94
C PRO A 28 3.55 -3.37 11.25
N LEU A 29 2.25 -2.99 11.22
CA LEU A 29 1.52 -2.70 12.44
C LEU A 29 1.29 -3.95 13.28
N SER A 30 1.02 -5.09 12.64
CA SER A 30 0.87 -6.36 13.36
C SER A 30 2.19 -6.77 14.02
N GLU A 31 3.30 -6.52 13.34
CA GLU A 31 4.62 -6.78 13.92
C GLU A 31 4.88 -5.89 15.13
N LEU A 32 4.52 -4.62 15.02
CA LEU A 32 4.65 -3.68 16.14
C LEU A 32 3.78 -4.13 17.32
N ALA A 33 2.57 -4.60 17.04
CA ALA A 33 1.68 -5.13 18.08
C ALA A 33 2.32 -6.30 18.82
N ARG A 34 3.04 -7.18 18.11
CA ARG A 34 3.78 -8.28 18.75
C ARG A 34 4.87 -7.75 19.69
N GLN A 35 5.52 -6.64 19.33
CA GLN A 35 6.52 -6.05 20.21
C GLN A 35 5.90 -5.49 21.49
N PHE A 36 4.69 -4.91 21.40
CA PHE A 36 3.95 -4.49 22.57
C PHE A 36 3.61 -5.67 23.49
N GLU A 37 3.20 -6.80 22.93
CA GLU A 37 2.93 -8.01 23.69
C GLU A 37 4.19 -8.52 24.41
N ARG A 38 5.32 -8.53 23.72
CA ARG A 38 6.60 -8.95 24.31
C ARG A 38 6.98 -8.05 25.47
N TRP A 39 6.78 -6.76 25.31
CA TRP A 39 7.02 -5.80 26.38
C TRP A 39 6.11 -6.07 27.58
N GLN A 40 4.84 -6.33 27.34
CA GLN A 40 3.90 -6.63 28.41
C GLN A 40 4.29 -7.90 29.18
N ARG A 41 4.87 -8.88 28.50
CA ARG A 41 5.32 -10.11 29.13
C ARG A 41 6.72 -10.01 29.75
N GLY A 42 7.35 -8.86 29.65
CA GLY A 42 8.69 -8.64 30.20
C GLY A 42 9.83 -9.24 29.36
N GLU A 43 9.54 -9.63 28.12
CA GLU A 43 10.56 -10.21 27.22
C GLU A 43 11.50 -9.14 26.65
N ILE A 44 11.01 -7.92 26.52
CA ILE A 44 11.82 -6.78 26.15
C ILE A 44 11.52 -5.64 27.15
N ASN A 45 12.46 -4.73 27.32
CA ASN A 45 12.26 -3.61 28.23
C ASN A 45 11.63 -2.42 27.50
N SER A 46 11.33 -1.35 28.26
CA SER A 46 10.67 -0.18 27.71
C SER A 46 11.53 0.57 26.69
N PHE A 47 12.85 0.56 26.86
CA PHE A 47 13.77 1.18 25.91
C PHE A 47 13.75 0.43 24.58
N ASP A 48 13.73 -0.90 24.63
CA ASP A 48 13.62 -1.72 23.42
C ASP A 48 12.34 -1.43 22.67
N LEU A 49 11.23 -1.32 23.40
CA LEU A 49 9.94 -1.04 22.76
C LEU A 49 9.93 0.32 22.08
N VAL A 50 10.46 1.35 22.75
CA VAL A 50 10.55 2.69 22.17
C VAL A 50 11.38 2.65 20.89
N ASP A 51 12.48 1.89 20.88
CA ASP A 51 13.30 1.71 19.67
C ASP A 51 12.48 1.06 18.53
N ARG A 52 11.67 0.05 18.84
CA ARG A 52 10.79 -0.59 17.84
C ARG A 52 9.77 0.39 17.26
N ILE A 53 9.23 1.26 18.11
CA ILE A 53 8.27 2.29 17.66
C ILE A 53 8.97 3.26 16.71
N HIS A 54 10.19 3.70 17.04
CA HIS A 54 10.97 4.59 16.18
C HIS A 54 11.31 3.93 14.85
N GLU A 55 11.74 2.67 14.88
CA GLU A 55 12.05 1.92 13.66
C GLU A 55 10.82 1.81 12.74
N PHE A 56 9.65 1.54 13.34
CA PHE A 56 8.41 1.48 12.57
C PHE A 56 8.10 2.84 11.94
N HIS A 57 8.17 3.90 12.72
CA HIS A 57 7.84 5.24 12.25
C HIS A 57 8.79 5.71 11.14
N ASN A 58 10.09 5.51 11.34
CA ASN A 58 11.11 6.00 10.42
C ASN A 58 11.34 5.09 9.21
N GLY A 59 10.90 3.84 9.28
CA GLY A 59 11.06 2.86 8.20
C GLY A 59 9.74 2.59 7.48
N PRO A 60 9.04 1.49 7.84
CA PRO A 60 7.84 1.08 7.10
C PRO A 60 6.76 2.13 7.00
N SER A 61 6.50 2.85 8.10
CA SER A 61 5.44 3.86 8.11
C SER A 61 5.73 4.98 7.11
N GLN A 62 6.93 5.53 7.12
CA GLN A 62 7.31 6.60 6.19
C GLN A 62 7.38 6.12 4.76
N ALA A 63 7.96 4.94 4.53
CA ALA A 63 8.09 4.39 3.19
C ALA A 63 6.71 4.19 2.55
N ILE A 64 5.78 3.62 3.30
CA ILE A 64 4.42 3.38 2.83
C ILE A 64 3.68 4.70 2.63
N TYR A 65 3.82 5.64 3.58
CA TYR A 65 3.20 6.95 3.46
C TYR A 65 3.65 7.64 2.17
N LYS A 66 4.95 7.69 1.89
CA LYS A 66 5.48 8.32 0.70
C LYS A 66 4.99 7.65 -0.58
N ARG A 67 4.91 6.32 -0.58
CA ARG A 67 4.48 5.56 -1.74
C ARG A 67 3.04 5.88 -2.14
N PHE A 68 2.13 6.04 -1.16
CA PHE A 68 0.72 6.20 -1.44
C PHE A 68 0.19 7.63 -1.32
N THR A 69 0.98 8.56 -0.76
CA THR A 69 0.51 9.92 -0.47
C THR A 69 1.00 10.96 -1.46
N TYR A 70 2.23 10.82 -1.94
CA TYR A 70 2.81 11.77 -2.89
C TYR A 70 2.54 11.35 -4.32
N THR A 71 1.25 11.17 -4.64
CA THR A 71 0.86 10.70 -5.96
C THR A 71 -0.09 11.68 -6.63
N ARG A 72 0.03 11.76 -7.95
CA ARG A 72 -0.88 12.53 -8.78
C ARG A 72 -2.02 11.62 -9.25
N ASN A 73 -3.12 12.22 -9.68
CA ASN A 73 -4.22 11.46 -10.26
C ASN A 73 -3.78 10.61 -11.45
N ASP A 74 -2.80 11.10 -12.21
CA ASP A 74 -2.28 10.36 -13.37
C ASP A 74 -1.51 9.12 -12.98
N ASP A 75 -1.06 9.02 -11.73
CA ASP A 75 -0.32 7.87 -11.22
C ASP A 75 -1.23 6.77 -10.66
N LEU A 76 -2.54 7.04 -10.57
CA LEU A 76 -3.47 6.08 -10.00
C LEU A 76 -3.46 4.71 -10.69
N PRO A 77 -3.48 4.63 -12.04
CA PRO A 77 -3.41 3.32 -12.69
C PRO A 77 -2.12 2.58 -12.36
N MET A 78 -1.00 3.29 -12.34
CA MET A 78 0.30 2.70 -12.01
C MET A 78 0.30 2.13 -10.59
N LEU A 79 -0.20 2.89 -9.62
CA LEU A 79 -0.24 2.46 -8.23
C LEU A 79 -1.19 1.28 -8.03
N ALA A 80 -2.36 1.32 -8.66
CA ALA A 80 -3.32 0.23 -8.57
C ALA A 80 -2.73 -1.06 -9.16
N ALA A 81 -2.09 -0.96 -10.32
CA ALA A 81 -1.45 -2.09 -10.97
C ALA A 81 -0.31 -2.66 -10.11
N SER A 82 0.50 -1.78 -9.52
CA SER A 82 1.57 -2.19 -8.60
C SER A 82 1.00 -2.95 -7.40
N ALA A 83 -0.11 -2.46 -6.84
CA ALA A 83 -0.76 -3.10 -5.70
C ALA A 83 -1.28 -4.50 -6.07
N ILE A 84 -1.81 -4.67 -7.27
CA ILE A 84 -2.25 -5.99 -7.75
C ILE A 84 -1.03 -6.90 -7.92
N ALA A 85 0.01 -6.41 -8.57
CA ALA A 85 1.22 -7.19 -8.86
C ALA A 85 1.92 -7.66 -7.58
N THR A 86 1.86 -6.88 -6.51
CA THR A 86 2.48 -7.21 -5.23
C THR A 86 1.56 -7.94 -4.27
N GLY A 87 0.32 -8.21 -4.68
CA GLY A 87 -0.62 -8.97 -3.87
C GLY A 87 -1.39 -8.18 -2.82
N LEU A 88 -1.27 -6.86 -2.80
CA LEU A 88 -2.04 -6.02 -1.89
C LEU A 88 -3.52 -5.97 -2.25
N ILE A 89 -3.82 -6.15 -3.53
CA ILE A 89 -5.19 -6.21 -4.06
C ILE A 89 -5.29 -7.50 -4.87
N ASP A 90 -6.36 -8.27 -4.65
CA ASP A 90 -6.63 -9.47 -5.43
C ASP A 90 -7.22 -9.05 -6.78
N GLU A 91 -6.65 -9.55 -7.87
CA GLU A 91 -7.10 -9.20 -9.22
C GLU A 91 -8.58 -9.49 -9.44
N LYS A 92 -9.11 -10.54 -8.83
CA LYS A 92 -10.53 -10.90 -8.97
C LYS A 92 -11.47 -9.85 -8.36
N ASP A 93 -10.95 -9.01 -7.46
CA ASP A 93 -11.74 -7.96 -6.82
C ASP A 93 -11.69 -6.64 -7.60
N VAL A 94 -10.99 -6.62 -8.74
CA VAL A 94 -10.85 -5.42 -9.56
C VAL A 94 -12.06 -5.28 -10.47
N PRO A 95 -12.77 -4.13 -10.44
CA PRO A 95 -13.90 -3.93 -11.34
C PRO A 95 -13.48 -4.01 -12.80
N ALA A 96 -14.27 -4.69 -13.62
CA ALA A 96 -13.98 -4.88 -15.03
C ALA A 96 -13.81 -3.56 -15.78
N GLU A 97 -14.54 -2.54 -15.38
CA GLU A 97 -14.47 -1.20 -15.95
C GLU A 97 -13.09 -0.57 -15.84
N VAL A 98 -12.32 -0.95 -14.81
CA VAL A 98 -11.01 -0.38 -14.52
C VAL A 98 -9.89 -1.10 -15.23
N LEU A 99 -10.07 -2.38 -15.52
CA LEU A 99 -9.02 -3.25 -16.08
C LEU A 99 -8.32 -2.68 -17.32
N PRO A 100 -9.04 -2.12 -18.32
CA PRO A 100 -8.34 -1.59 -19.51
C PRO A 100 -7.32 -0.51 -19.21
N TYR A 101 -7.51 0.22 -18.10
CA TYR A 101 -6.59 1.30 -17.71
C TYR A 101 -5.38 0.76 -16.96
N LEU A 102 -5.39 -0.51 -16.56
CA LEU A 102 -4.32 -1.13 -15.80
C LEU A 102 -3.46 -2.08 -16.62
N GLU A 103 -3.94 -2.55 -17.76
CA GLU A 103 -3.29 -3.60 -18.54
C GLU A 103 -1.84 -3.33 -18.85
N ARG A 104 -1.55 -2.13 -19.31
CA ARG A 104 -0.18 -1.71 -19.66
C ARG A 104 0.74 -1.77 -18.44
N TRP A 105 0.27 -1.27 -17.31
CA TRP A 105 1.06 -1.25 -16.07
C TRP A 105 1.18 -2.64 -15.47
N LEU A 106 0.14 -3.46 -15.54
CA LEU A 106 0.20 -4.84 -15.09
C LEU A 106 1.24 -5.63 -15.87
N ALA A 107 1.25 -5.47 -17.19
CA ALA A 107 2.23 -6.13 -18.04
C ALA A 107 3.65 -5.69 -17.68
N PHE A 108 3.83 -4.38 -17.42
CA PHE A 108 5.12 -3.83 -17.01
C PHE A 108 5.63 -4.46 -15.72
N TYR A 109 4.79 -4.47 -14.68
CA TYR A 109 5.20 -4.99 -13.37
C TYR A 109 5.42 -6.50 -13.39
N ARG A 110 4.63 -7.23 -14.15
CA ARG A 110 4.77 -8.69 -14.24
C ARG A 110 5.99 -9.12 -15.03
N SER A 111 6.38 -8.35 -16.04
CA SER A 111 7.55 -8.66 -16.83
C SER A 111 8.85 -8.24 -16.14
N ALA A 112 8.79 -7.33 -15.19
CA ALA A 112 9.96 -6.84 -14.46
C ALA A 112 10.38 -7.76 -13.32
N SER A 113 9.53 -8.70 -12.91
CA SER A 113 9.80 -9.60 -11.79
C SER A 113 10.60 -10.84 -12.16
#